data_ac6fb1140efbcd3a2fc5144b137a076c
#
_entry.id   ac6fb1140efbcd3a2fc5144b137a076c
#
_cell.length_a   1.000
_cell.length_b   1.000
_cell.length_c   1.000
_cell.angle_alpha   90.00
_cell.angle_beta   90.00
_cell.angle_gamma   90.00
#
_symmetry.space_group_name_H-M   'P 1'
#
loop_
_entity.id
_entity.type
_entity.pdbx_description
1 polymer ?
#
loop_
_entity_poly.entity_id
_entity_poly.type
_entity_poly.pdbx_seq_one_letter_code
_entity_poly.pdbx_strand_id
1 'polypeptide(L)'
;GALRLTDYYKQFGLGVATGVEVDDSKGILKQPKSNGSGDTLQFAIGQLNAFTPLQLCNYIATLANGGTHYRASLISKIVSYDIATVYNEGEPDEVNKVEISEATLKAVKEGMLSVTEDGTGRATLGNYPIKVGGKTGTAQVEGKADHSLFVVFAPYENPEIAISVVLENGASGAAAGGIVKDMLDAYFFSNYNAEGAAVPFTVLS
;
A
#
# COMPACT_ATOMS: atom_id res chain seq x y z
N GLY A 1 20.92 -6.86 -11.45
CA GLY A 1 21.03 -5.44 -11.75
C GLY A 1 19.67 -4.75 -11.92
N ALA A 2 19.67 -3.55 -12.46
CA ALA A 2 18.48 -2.68 -12.59
C ALA A 2 17.31 -3.33 -13.35
N LEU A 3 17.56 -4.11 -14.40
CA LEU A 3 16.50 -4.80 -15.16
C LEU A 3 15.72 -5.77 -14.26
N ARG A 4 16.42 -6.60 -13.47
CA ARG A 4 15.76 -7.53 -12.55
C ARG A 4 14.92 -6.80 -11.50
N LEU A 5 15.40 -5.67 -10.99
CA LEU A 5 14.64 -4.84 -10.05
C LEU A 5 13.39 -4.24 -10.71
N THR A 6 13.50 -3.79 -11.97
CA THR A 6 12.35 -3.33 -12.77
C THR A 6 11.30 -4.42 -12.93
N ASP A 7 11.72 -5.66 -13.17
CA ASP A 7 10.81 -6.79 -13.31
C ASP A 7 10.07 -7.07 -12.00
N TYR A 8 10.76 -7.01 -10.85
CA TYR A 8 10.12 -7.12 -9.54
C TYR A 8 9.16 -5.96 -9.26
N TYR A 9 9.52 -4.72 -9.58
CA TYR A 9 8.58 -3.59 -9.43
C TYR A 9 7.26 -3.87 -10.17
N LYS A 10 7.33 -4.33 -11.42
CA LYS A 10 6.15 -4.65 -12.22
C LYS A 10 5.35 -5.83 -11.67
N GLN A 11 6.02 -6.89 -11.19
CA GLN A 11 5.34 -8.02 -10.56
C GLN A 11 4.55 -7.61 -9.31
N PHE A 12 5.04 -6.62 -8.58
CA PHE A 12 4.34 -6.03 -7.44
C PHE A 12 3.33 -4.93 -7.82
N GLY A 13 3.04 -4.71 -9.10
CA GLY A 13 2.08 -3.72 -9.56
C GLY A 13 2.61 -2.29 -9.67
N LEU A 14 3.93 -2.07 -9.47
CA LEU A 14 4.52 -0.74 -9.55
C LEU A 14 4.94 -0.40 -10.99
N GLY A 15 4.56 0.78 -11.48
CA GLY A 15 4.87 1.22 -12.84
C GLY A 15 4.00 0.56 -13.93
N VAL A 16 2.90 -0.06 -13.55
CA VAL A 16 1.88 -0.64 -14.43
C VAL A 16 0.49 -0.15 -14.01
N ALA A 17 -0.50 -0.29 -14.87
CA ALA A 17 -1.90 0.01 -14.51
C ALA A 17 -2.37 -0.92 -13.39
N THR A 18 -3.15 -0.38 -12.44
CA THR A 18 -3.74 -1.19 -11.35
C THR A 18 -4.98 -1.94 -11.81
N GLY A 19 -5.57 -1.51 -12.92
CA GLY A 19 -6.79 -2.07 -13.51
C GLY A 19 -8.08 -1.61 -12.84
N VAL A 20 -8.02 -0.62 -11.95
CA VAL A 20 -9.21 -0.01 -11.34
C VAL A 20 -10.12 0.60 -12.41
N GLU A 21 -11.44 0.62 -12.15
CA GLU A 21 -12.47 1.00 -13.13
C GLU A 21 -12.57 2.50 -13.43
N VAL A 22 -11.70 3.31 -12.83
CA VAL A 22 -11.59 4.77 -13.07
C VAL A 22 -10.27 5.10 -13.76
N ASP A 23 -10.01 6.38 -14.02
CA ASP A 23 -8.75 6.82 -14.60
C ASP A 23 -7.56 6.30 -13.78
N ASP A 24 -6.70 5.55 -14.45
CA ASP A 24 -5.62 4.78 -13.83
C ASP A 24 -4.25 5.18 -14.39
N SER A 25 -3.46 5.84 -13.57
CA SER A 25 -2.10 6.23 -13.92
C SER A 25 -1.12 5.09 -13.66
N LYS A 26 -0.31 4.78 -14.65
CA LYS A 26 0.80 3.82 -14.52
C LYS A 26 1.97 4.34 -13.66
N GLY A 27 1.91 5.62 -13.23
CA GLY A 27 3.03 6.24 -12.56
C GLY A 27 4.27 6.34 -13.46
N ILE A 28 5.43 6.54 -12.86
CA ILE A 28 6.71 6.64 -13.58
C ILE A 28 7.67 5.60 -13.00
N LEU A 29 8.04 4.62 -13.81
CA LEU A 29 9.08 3.65 -13.51
C LEU A 29 10.28 3.93 -14.43
N LYS A 30 11.24 4.68 -13.90
CA LYS A 30 12.39 5.18 -14.64
C LYS A 30 13.59 4.24 -14.49
N GLN A 31 13.99 3.59 -15.58
CA GLN A 31 15.16 2.71 -15.56
C GLN A 31 16.46 3.51 -15.51
N PRO A 32 17.45 3.08 -14.70
CA PRO A 32 18.79 3.63 -14.75
C PRO A 32 19.43 3.47 -16.12
N LYS A 33 20.15 4.48 -16.58
CA LYS A 33 20.80 4.48 -17.91
C LYS A 33 21.95 3.46 -18.02
N SER A 34 22.57 3.10 -16.89
CA SER A 34 23.69 2.14 -16.83
C SER A 34 23.74 1.42 -15.48
N ASN A 35 24.21 0.17 -15.46
CA ASN A 35 24.48 -0.55 -14.23
C ASN A 35 25.70 0.06 -13.51
N GLY A 36 25.57 0.26 -12.18
CA GLY A 36 26.68 0.79 -11.35
C GLY A 36 26.81 2.31 -11.31
N SER A 37 25.89 3.05 -11.93
CA SER A 37 25.79 4.51 -11.76
C SER A 37 25.12 4.89 -10.44
N GLY A 38 25.27 6.15 -10.00
CA GLY A 38 24.54 6.71 -8.87
C GLY A 38 23.02 6.55 -9.03
N ASP A 39 22.52 6.60 -10.27
CA ASP A 39 21.11 6.36 -10.62
C ASP A 39 20.64 4.96 -10.19
N THR A 40 21.50 3.94 -10.26
CA THR A 40 21.13 2.57 -9.85
C THR A 40 20.85 2.51 -8.34
N LEU A 41 21.59 3.22 -7.52
CA LEU A 41 21.37 3.28 -6.08
C LEU A 41 20.07 4.05 -5.76
N GLN A 42 19.87 5.19 -6.41
CA GLN A 42 18.63 5.96 -6.25
C GLN A 42 17.40 5.18 -6.75
N PHE A 43 17.54 4.43 -7.83
CA PHE A 43 16.49 3.54 -8.32
C PHE A 43 16.16 2.44 -7.33
N ALA A 44 17.17 1.84 -6.69
CA ALA A 44 16.99 0.75 -5.72
C ALA A 44 16.22 1.18 -4.47
N ILE A 45 16.32 2.45 -4.06
CA ILE A 45 15.57 3.02 -2.95
C ILE A 45 14.27 3.71 -3.38
N GLY A 46 13.92 3.67 -4.68
CA GLY A 46 12.69 4.23 -5.21
C GLY A 46 12.71 5.72 -5.54
N GLN A 47 13.82 6.45 -5.29
CA GLN A 47 13.88 7.91 -5.43
C GLN A 47 13.69 8.43 -6.87
N LEU A 48 13.98 7.62 -7.88
CA LEU A 48 13.79 7.99 -9.29
C LEU A 48 12.38 7.72 -9.82
N ASN A 49 11.53 7.07 -9.03
CA ASN A 49 10.23 6.61 -9.46
C ASN A 49 9.12 7.48 -8.86
N ALA A 50 7.97 7.54 -9.53
CA ALA A 50 6.77 8.15 -9.01
C ALA A 50 5.59 7.17 -9.18
N PHE A 51 5.05 6.71 -8.07
CA PHE A 51 3.94 5.75 -8.03
C PHE A 51 2.71 6.40 -7.41
N THR A 52 1.54 5.98 -7.86
CA THR A 52 0.29 6.46 -7.26
C THR A 52 0.09 5.83 -5.86
N PRO A 53 -0.65 6.49 -4.95
CA PRO A 53 -1.02 5.89 -3.67
C PRO A 53 -1.70 4.53 -3.82
N LEU A 54 -2.53 4.34 -4.87
CA LEU A 54 -3.19 3.07 -5.15
C LEU A 54 -2.18 1.97 -5.54
N GLN A 55 -1.18 2.29 -6.36
CA GLN A 55 -0.10 1.34 -6.67
C GLN A 55 0.68 0.94 -5.41
N LEU A 56 0.99 1.89 -4.53
CA LEU A 56 1.68 1.60 -3.27
C LEU A 56 0.81 0.74 -2.35
N CYS A 57 -0.50 0.99 -2.28
CA CYS A 57 -1.44 0.18 -1.51
C CYS A 57 -1.50 -1.25 -2.06
N ASN A 58 -1.65 -1.42 -3.38
CA ASN A 58 -1.70 -2.73 -4.02
C ASN A 58 -0.38 -3.50 -3.87
N TYR A 59 0.76 -2.82 -3.96
CA TYR A 59 2.08 -3.39 -3.66
C TYR A 59 2.14 -3.97 -2.24
N ILE A 60 1.67 -3.21 -1.23
CA ILE A 60 1.66 -3.66 0.16
C ILE A 60 0.67 -4.80 0.37
N ALA A 61 -0.50 -4.76 -0.26
CA ALA A 61 -1.47 -5.86 -0.25
C ALA A 61 -0.87 -7.15 -0.83
N THR A 62 -0.16 -7.04 -1.96
CA THR A 62 0.56 -8.17 -2.59
C THR A 62 1.63 -8.76 -1.68
N LEU A 63 2.38 -7.92 -0.97
CA LEU A 63 3.40 -8.38 -0.02
C LEU A 63 2.75 -9.05 1.21
N ALA A 64 1.68 -8.46 1.73
CA ALA A 64 0.98 -8.93 2.91
C ALA A 64 0.33 -10.30 2.72
N ASN A 65 -0.28 -10.53 1.54
CA ASN A 65 -1.03 -11.75 1.21
C ASN A 65 -0.15 -12.94 0.74
N GLY A 66 1.16 -12.81 0.76
CA GLY A 66 2.06 -13.90 0.36
C GLY A 66 2.54 -13.82 -1.09
N GLY A 67 2.38 -12.67 -1.76
CA GLY A 67 2.93 -12.41 -3.09
C GLY A 67 1.96 -12.58 -4.25
N THR A 68 0.67 -12.69 -4.00
CA THR A 68 -0.35 -12.70 -5.06
C THR A 68 -0.79 -11.28 -5.39
N HIS A 69 -0.51 -10.83 -6.61
CA HIS A 69 -0.91 -9.51 -7.10
C HIS A 69 -2.29 -9.60 -7.75
N TYR A 70 -3.23 -8.84 -7.23
CA TYR A 70 -4.59 -8.72 -7.75
C TYR A 70 -4.80 -7.38 -8.46
N ARG A 71 -5.69 -7.39 -9.45
CA ARG A 71 -6.21 -6.17 -10.03
C ARG A 71 -7.00 -5.39 -8.97
N ALA A 72 -6.76 -4.08 -8.89
CA ALA A 72 -7.57 -3.23 -8.03
C ALA A 72 -8.99 -3.10 -8.59
N SER A 73 -10.00 -3.12 -7.72
CA SER A 73 -11.40 -2.90 -8.08
C SER A 73 -12.10 -2.10 -7.01
N LEU A 74 -12.97 -1.18 -7.42
CA LEU A 74 -13.89 -0.42 -6.57
C LEU A 74 -15.27 -1.06 -6.51
N ILE A 75 -15.56 -2.00 -7.43
CA ILE A 75 -16.86 -2.64 -7.56
C ILE A 75 -16.81 -4.02 -6.93
N SER A 76 -17.49 -4.20 -5.80
CA SER A 76 -17.61 -5.51 -5.17
C SER A 76 -18.77 -6.33 -5.74
N LYS A 77 -19.89 -5.68 -6.10
CA LYS A 77 -21.07 -6.34 -6.71
C LYS A 77 -21.98 -5.35 -7.41
N ILE A 78 -22.72 -5.86 -8.38
CA ILE A 78 -23.80 -5.13 -9.07
C ILE A 78 -25.11 -5.83 -8.74
N VAL A 79 -26.05 -5.08 -8.19
CA VAL A 79 -27.36 -5.61 -7.79
C VAL A 79 -28.49 -4.85 -8.47
N SER A 80 -29.70 -5.45 -8.52
CA SER A 80 -30.94 -4.78 -8.93
C SER A 80 -31.28 -3.63 -7.96
N TYR A 81 -32.13 -2.71 -8.42
CA TYR A 81 -32.58 -1.56 -7.61
C TYR A 81 -33.21 -1.99 -6.27
N ASP A 82 -33.96 -3.09 -6.25
CA ASP A 82 -34.60 -3.66 -5.06
C ASP A 82 -33.67 -4.59 -4.25
N ILE A 83 -32.39 -4.67 -4.65
CA ILE A 83 -31.35 -5.52 -4.04
C ILE A 83 -31.69 -7.04 -4.09
N ALA A 84 -32.78 -7.42 -4.73
CA ALA A 84 -33.26 -8.81 -4.78
C ALA A 84 -32.43 -9.68 -5.76
N THR A 85 -31.82 -9.10 -6.76
CA THR A 85 -31.02 -9.82 -7.76
C THR A 85 -29.59 -9.31 -7.79
N VAL A 86 -28.62 -10.22 -7.66
CA VAL A 86 -27.20 -9.94 -7.91
C VAL A 86 -26.91 -10.24 -9.36
N TYR A 87 -26.53 -9.21 -10.12
CA TYR A 87 -26.18 -9.35 -11.54
C TYR A 87 -24.73 -9.75 -11.74
N ASN A 88 -23.86 -9.28 -10.85
CA ASN A 88 -22.45 -9.62 -10.86
C ASN A 88 -21.92 -9.51 -9.43
N GLU A 89 -21.18 -10.50 -9.00
CA GLU A 89 -20.39 -10.50 -7.78
C GLU A 89 -18.93 -10.49 -8.21
N GLY A 90 -18.18 -9.44 -7.81
CA GLY A 90 -16.80 -9.29 -8.21
C GLY A 90 -15.92 -10.34 -7.56
N GLU A 91 -15.35 -11.21 -8.37
CA GLU A 91 -14.31 -12.13 -7.92
C GLU A 91 -12.94 -11.46 -7.94
N PRO A 92 -12.04 -11.77 -7.00
CA PRO A 92 -10.68 -11.29 -7.05
C PRO A 92 -9.98 -11.72 -8.35
N ASP A 93 -9.50 -10.76 -9.13
CA ASP A 93 -8.82 -11.00 -10.41
C ASP A 93 -7.30 -11.06 -10.18
N GLU A 94 -6.73 -12.27 -10.18
CA GLU A 94 -5.30 -12.49 -9.99
C GLU A 94 -4.55 -12.12 -11.28
N VAL A 95 -3.64 -11.15 -11.18
CA VAL A 95 -2.79 -10.71 -12.29
C VAL A 95 -1.57 -11.64 -12.40
N ASN A 96 -0.88 -11.84 -11.28
CA ASN A 96 0.29 -12.74 -11.20
C ASN A 96 0.63 -13.08 -9.75
N LYS A 97 1.50 -14.09 -9.61
CA LYS A 97 2.18 -14.40 -8.37
C LYS A 97 3.65 -13.99 -8.47
N VAL A 98 4.11 -13.20 -7.51
CA VAL A 98 5.50 -12.71 -7.47
C VAL A 98 6.46 -13.87 -7.24
N GLU A 99 7.53 -13.93 -8.00
CA GLU A 99 8.59 -14.93 -7.87
C GLU A 99 9.52 -14.62 -6.67
N ILE A 100 9.01 -14.85 -5.45
CA ILE A 100 9.73 -14.59 -4.21
C ILE A 100 9.64 -15.82 -3.30
N SER A 101 10.76 -16.17 -2.62
CA SER A 101 10.72 -17.27 -1.67
C SER A 101 10.00 -16.86 -0.38
N GLU A 102 9.33 -17.84 0.26
CA GLU A 102 8.69 -17.63 1.56
C GLU A 102 9.65 -17.07 2.61
N ALA A 103 10.91 -17.56 2.62
CA ALA A 103 11.94 -17.08 3.53
C ALA A 103 12.27 -15.60 3.31
N THR A 104 12.34 -15.14 2.05
CA THR A 104 12.58 -13.74 1.72
C THR A 104 11.37 -12.89 2.11
N LEU A 105 10.17 -13.35 1.79
CA LEU A 105 8.93 -12.64 2.12
C LEU A 105 8.78 -12.49 3.65
N LYS A 106 9.04 -13.56 4.39
CA LYS A 106 9.05 -13.54 5.86
C LYS A 106 10.06 -12.52 6.40
N ALA A 107 11.30 -12.54 5.93
CA ALA A 107 12.32 -11.59 6.37
C ALA A 107 11.93 -10.13 6.09
N VAL A 108 11.31 -9.84 4.93
CA VAL A 108 10.80 -8.50 4.60
C VAL A 108 9.66 -8.10 5.56
N LYS A 109 8.70 -8.99 5.80
CA LYS A 109 7.59 -8.73 6.74
C LYS A 109 8.10 -8.51 8.18
N GLU A 110 9.06 -9.29 8.66
CA GLU A 110 9.70 -9.08 9.96
C GLU A 110 10.40 -7.72 10.05
N GLY A 111 11.10 -7.30 9.00
CA GLY A 111 11.65 -5.95 8.90
C GLY A 111 10.58 -4.86 8.95
N MET A 112 9.42 -5.08 8.33
CA MET A 112 8.29 -4.14 8.38
C MET A 112 7.64 -4.08 9.77
N LEU A 113 7.58 -5.20 10.50
CA LEU A 113 7.12 -5.21 11.89
C LEU A 113 8.09 -4.40 12.78
N SER A 114 9.39 -4.58 12.62
CA SER A 114 10.40 -3.83 13.37
C SER A 114 10.30 -2.31 13.14
N VAL A 115 9.87 -1.85 11.96
CA VAL A 115 9.64 -0.42 11.70
C VAL A 115 8.58 0.16 12.64
N THR A 116 7.54 -0.58 12.94
CA THR A 116 6.43 -0.11 13.78
C THR A 116 6.67 -0.37 15.26
N GLU A 117 7.36 -1.45 15.64
CA GLU A 117 7.65 -1.76 17.04
C GLU A 117 8.83 -0.97 17.61
N ASP A 118 9.94 -0.84 16.84
CA ASP A 118 11.20 -0.26 17.32
C ASP A 118 11.79 0.82 16.41
N GLY A 119 11.25 0.98 15.21
CA GLY A 119 11.77 1.86 14.17
C GLY A 119 11.03 3.19 14.02
N THR A 120 11.04 3.72 12.81
CA THR A 120 10.52 5.04 12.47
C THR A 120 9.00 5.19 12.62
N GLY A 121 8.25 4.09 12.67
CA GLY A 121 6.79 4.06 12.91
C GLY A 121 6.42 3.92 14.39
N ARG A 122 7.40 3.66 15.30
CA ARG A 122 7.15 3.36 16.71
C ARG A 122 6.38 4.45 17.45
N ALA A 123 6.70 5.71 17.17
CA ALA A 123 6.05 6.84 17.86
C ALA A 123 4.52 6.81 17.72
N THR A 124 4.01 6.27 16.61
CA THR A 124 2.56 6.19 16.34
C THR A 124 1.98 4.81 16.60
N LEU A 125 2.68 3.74 16.22
CA LEU A 125 2.15 2.39 16.19
C LEU A 125 2.80 1.42 17.21
N GLY A 126 3.87 1.82 17.91
CA GLY A 126 4.58 0.93 18.83
C GLY A 126 3.75 0.40 20.01
N ASN A 127 2.71 1.13 20.40
CA ASN A 127 1.75 0.71 21.44
C ASN A 127 0.35 0.45 20.86
N TYR A 128 0.24 0.26 19.54
CA TYR A 128 -1.04 -0.04 18.92
C TYR A 128 -1.50 -1.45 19.32
N PRO A 129 -2.79 -1.67 19.66
CA PRO A 129 -3.25 -2.95 20.20
C PRO A 129 -3.17 -4.13 19.23
N ILE A 130 -3.06 -3.83 17.93
CA ILE A 130 -2.88 -4.81 16.86
C ILE A 130 -1.49 -4.64 16.27
N LYS A 131 -0.75 -5.73 16.08
CA LYS A 131 0.55 -5.66 15.41
C LYS A 131 0.39 -5.26 13.94
N VAL A 132 1.22 -4.31 13.52
CA VAL A 132 1.17 -3.70 12.18
C VAL A 132 2.53 -3.85 11.51
N GLY A 133 2.57 -4.35 10.30
CA GLY A 133 3.76 -4.28 9.46
C GLY A 133 3.75 -2.98 8.65
N GLY A 134 4.85 -2.23 8.61
CA GLY A 134 4.85 -0.96 7.90
C GLY A 134 6.21 -0.49 7.40
N LYS A 135 6.20 0.52 6.53
CA LYS A 135 7.41 1.20 6.04
C LYS A 135 7.14 2.67 5.81
N THR A 136 7.88 3.52 6.50
CA THR A 136 7.90 4.97 6.25
C THR A 136 8.80 5.30 5.07
N GLY A 137 8.44 6.32 4.32
CA GLY A 137 9.24 6.87 3.24
C GLY A 137 9.31 8.38 3.31
N THR A 138 10.42 8.95 2.85
CA THR A 138 10.58 10.38 2.62
C THR A 138 11.08 10.56 1.19
N ALA A 139 10.25 11.15 0.33
CA ALA A 139 10.60 11.40 -1.06
C ALA A 139 11.02 12.86 -1.22
N GLN A 140 12.27 13.06 -1.61
CA GLN A 140 12.85 14.39 -1.81
C GLN A 140 12.22 15.08 -3.01
N VAL A 141 11.89 16.36 -2.84
CA VAL A 141 11.33 17.22 -3.88
C VAL A 141 12.19 18.46 -4.01
N GLU A 142 12.71 18.71 -5.20
CA GLU A 142 13.55 19.88 -5.45
C GLU A 142 12.78 21.18 -5.21
N GLY A 143 13.35 22.06 -4.36
CA GLY A 143 12.79 23.37 -4.06
C GLY A 143 11.53 23.38 -3.18
N LYS A 144 11.13 22.24 -2.60
CA LYS A 144 9.97 22.10 -1.70
C LYS A 144 10.31 21.24 -0.50
N ALA A 145 9.41 21.18 0.48
CA ALA A 145 9.49 20.20 1.54
C ALA A 145 9.25 18.79 0.97
N ASP A 146 9.93 17.80 1.54
CA ASP A 146 9.83 16.41 1.12
C ASP A 146 8.41 15.84 1.30
N HIS A 147 8.05 14.86 0.48
CA HIS A 147 6.81 14.11 0.69
C HIS A 147 7.00 13.08 1.80
N SER A 148 5.99 12.96 2.66
CA SER A 148 5.91 11.91 3.68
C SER A 148 5.06 10.75 3.17
N LEU A 149 5.60 9.54 3.28
CA LEU A 149 4.91 8.32 2.87
C LEU A 149 4.88 7.34 4.04
N PHE A 150 3.76 6.68 4.22
CA PHE A 150 3.68 5.56 5.13
C PHE A 150 2.73 4.51 4.55
N VAL A 151 3.25 3.30 4.39
CA VAL A 151 2.49 2.14 3.92
C VAL A 151 2.47 1.10 5.03
N VAL A 152 1.32 0.49 5.26
CA VAL A 152 1.15 -0.52 6.31
C VAL A 152 0.20 -1.63 5.88
N PHE A 153 0.28 -2.76 6.58
CA PHE A 153 -0.74 -3.81 6.57
C PHE A 153 -1.02 -4.29 7.99
N ALA A 154 -2.22 -4.71 8.26
CA ALA A 154 -2.67 -5.19 9.57
C ALA A 154 -3.83 -6.19 9.46
N PRO A 155 -4.02 -7.12 10.45
CA PRO A 155 -3.02 -7.51 11.47
C PRO A 155 -1.76 -8.14 10.83
N TYR A 156 -0.65 -8.12 11.53
CA TYR A 156 0.62 -8.64 11.00
C TYR A 156 0.56 -10.13 10.65
N GLU A 157 -0.03 -10.94 11.53
CA GLU A 157 -0.12 -12.39 11.37
C GLU A 157 -1.13 -12.82 10.31
N ASN A 158 -2.27 -12.16 10.24
CA ASN A 158 -3.34 -12.46 9.28
C ASN A 158 -3.85 -11.14 8.69
N PRO A 159 -3.19 -10.59 7.66
CA PRO A 159 -3.53 -9.29 7.10
C PRO A 159 -4.95 -9.21 6.52
N GLU A 160 -5.69 -8.20 6.95
CA GLU A 160 -7.06 -7.90 6.51
C GLU A 160 -7.14 -6.58 5.74
N ILE A 161 -6.22 -5.64 6.04
CA ILE A 161 -6.18 -4.32 5.41
C ILE A 161 -4.76 -3.92 5.03
N ALA A 162 -4.61 -3.27 3.89
CA ALA A 162 -3.43 -2.54 3.47
C ALA A 162 -3.76 -1.06 3.31
N ILE A 163 -2.89 -0.19 3.79
CA ILE A 163 -3.06 1.27 3.76
C ILE A 163 -1.83 1.92 3.16
N SER A 164 -2.04 2.91 2.31
CA SER A 164 -0.99 3.79 1.80
C SER A 164 -1.40 5.24 2.05
N VAL A 165 -0.55 5.98 2.76
CA VAL A 165 -0.72 7.42 2.99
C VAL A 165 0.45 8.16 2.37
N VAL A 166 0.14 9.15 1.54
CA VAL A 166 1.10 10.09 0.94
C VAL A 166 0.68 11.50 1.31
N LEU A 167 1.56 12.21 2.01
CA LEU A 167 1.41 13.64 2.32
C LEU A 167 2.39 14.43 1.48
N GLU A 168 1.89 15.16 0.51
CA GLU A 168 2.72 16.10 -0.24
C GLU A 168 3.26 17.19 0.68
N ASN A 169 4.57 17.43 0.59
CA ASN A 169 5.27 18.41 1.44
C ASN A 169 5.12 18.15 2.96
N GLY A 170 4.92 16.90 3.35
CA GLY A 170 4.77 16.48 4.75
C GLY A 170 6.05 16.48 5.57
N ALA A 171 7.19 16.83 4.98
CA ALA A 171 8.54 16.96 5.52
C ALA A 171 9.17 15.65 6.03
N SER A 172 8.48 14.82 6.78
CA SER A 172 9.02 13.60 7.39
C SER A 172 8.13 12.40 7.14
N GLY A 173 8.71 11.24 6.84
CA GLY A 173 7.96 9.98 6.67
C GLY A 173 7.10 9.60 7.87
N ALA A 174 7.43 10.08 9.08
CA ALA A 174 6.64 9.86 10.28
C ALA A 174 5.36 10.73 10.34
N ALA A 175 5.26 11.82 9.57
CA ALA A 175 4.10 12.73 9.60
C ALA A 175 2.80 12.04 9.17
N ALA A 176 2.88 11.05 8.27
CA ALA A 176 1.73 10.25 7.83
C ALA A 176 1.20 9.28 8.91
N GLY A 177 1.94 9.09 10.00
CA GLY A 177 1.62 8.08 11.03
C GLY A 177 0.26 8.29 11.70
N GLY A 178 -0.08 9.54 12.05
CA GLY A 178 -1.38 9.87 12.66
C GLY A 178 -2.55 9.45 11.78
N ILE A 179 -2.49 9.76 10.49
CA ILE A 179 -3.54 9.39 9.53
C ILE A 179 -3.65 7.86 9.41
N VAL A 180 -2.51 7.15 9.32
CA VAL A 180 -2.50 5.68 9.30
C VAL A 180 -3.20 5.12 10.54
N LYS A 181 -2.89 5.66 11.73
CA LYS A 181 -3.52 5.21 12.97
C LYS A 181 -5.03 5.44 12.95
N ASP A 182 -5.48 6.63 12.53
CA ASP A 182 -6.92 6.96 12.46
C ASP A 182 -7.66 6.03 11.46
N MET A 183 -7.03 5.68 10.33
CA MET A 183 -7.59 4.72 9.38
C MET A 183 -7.68 3.31 9.96
N LEU A 184 -6.67 2.85 10.71
CA LEU A 184 -6.70 1.58 11.41
C LEU A 184 -7.77 1.56 12.52
N ASP A 185 -7.88 2.66 13.29
CA ASP A 185 -8.92 2.80 14.32
C ASP A 185 -10.32 2.76 13.70
N ALA A 186 -10.51 3.43 12.56
CA ALA A 186 -11.76 3.38 11.82
C ALA A 186 -12.11 1.98 11.32
N TYR A 187 -11.14 1.22 10.87
CA TYR A 187 -11.35 -0.13 10.35
C TYR A 187 -11.62 -1.15 11.45
N PHE A 188 -10.81 -1.16 12.52
CA PHE A 188 -10.86 -2.19 13.55
C PHE A 188 -11.78 -1.84 14.74
N PHE A 189 -11.99 -0.55 15.02
CA PHE A 189 -12.67 -0.10 16.22
C PHE A 189 -13.81 0.88 15.98
N SER A 190 -14.09 1.30 14.72
CA SER A 190 -15.26 2.11 14.47
C SER A 190 -16.51 1.29 14.78
N ASN A 191 -17.31 1.86 15.66
CA ASN A 191 -18.54 1.24 16.14
C ASN A 191 -19.48 0.97 14.95
N TYR A 192 -19.66 -0.29 14.64
CA TYR A 192 -20.97 -0.69 14.15
C TYR A 192 -21.99 -0.24 15.19
N ASN A 193 -23.08 0.40 14.78
CA ASN A 193 -24.19 0.63 15.70
C ASN A 193 -24.57 -0.69 16.37
N ALA A 194 -25.24 -0.65 17.52
CA ALA A 194 -25.60 -1.83 18.30
C ALA A 194 -26.43 -2.89 17.52
N GLU A 195 -26.80 -2.61 16.28
CA GLU A 195 -27.56 -3.47 15.35
C GLU A 195 -26.67 -4.09 14.25
N GLY A 196 -25.34 -3.82 14.25
CA GLY A 196 -24.41 -4.38 13.26
C GLY A 196 -24.51 -3.77 11.85
N ALA A 197 -25.24 -2.67 11.68
CA ALA A 197 -25.29 -1.94 10.43
C ALA A 197 -24.10 -0.96 10.35
N ALA A 198 -23.34 -1.01 9.26
CA ALA A 198 -22.31 -0.03 8.99
C ALA A 198 -22.90 1.39 8.98
N VAL A 199 -22.32 2.30 9.73
CA VAL A 199 -22.68 3.71 9.63
C VAL A 199 -22.34 4.16 8.21
N PRO A 200 -23.27 4.73 7.44
CA PRO A 200 -22.99 5.18 6.08
C PRO A 200 -21.82 6.17 6.11
N PHE A 201 -20.83 5.94 5.28
CA PHE A 201 -19.75 6.89 5.07
C PHE A 201 -20.36 8.20 4.58
N THR A 202 -20.37 9.23 5.41
CA THR A 202 -20.77 10.56 4.96
C THR A 202 -19.61 11.11 4.17
N VAL A 203 -19.70 11.07 2.85
CA VAL A 203 -18.77 11.79 1.98
C VAL A 203 -18.98 13.28 2.30
N LEU A 204 -17.99 13.90 2.92
CA LEU A 204 -17.96 15.35 3.06
C LEU A 204 -17.89 15.97 1.66
N SER A 205 -18.98 16.59 1.26
CA SER A 205 -19.11 17.39 0.05
C SER A 205 -18.23 18.65 0.12
#